data_f1665a2f6641ded8b58b2b18bc22676a
#
_entry.id   f1665a2f6641ded8b58b2b18bc22676a
#
_cell.length_a   1.000
_cell.length_b   1.000
_cell.length_c   1.000
_cell.angle_alpha   90.00
_cell.angle_beta   90.00
_cell.angle_gamma   90.00
#
_symmetry.space_group_name_H-M   'P 1'
#
loop_
_entity.id
_entity.type
_entity.pdbx_description
1 polymer ?
#
loop_
_entity_poly.entity_id
_entity_poly.type
_entity_poly.pdbx_seq_one_letter_code
_entity_poly.pdbx_strand_id
1 'polypeptide(L)'
;MKVIVIGATGSIGRLTVKNLLAEGHSVTAFARRPDRVGIEHSELTLRAGDARDAAAVTAAIRGQDAVVITLGAGASRRNKIRSEGTLAVIRAMQETGVRRLIVQSTLG
;
A
#
# COMPACT_ATOMS: atom_id res chain seq x y z
N MET A 1 0.01 -2.12 -15.25
CA MET A 1 0.67 -2.87 -14.15
C MET A 1 -0.30 -3.08 -13.00
N LYS A 2 -0.09 -4.13 -12.26
CA LYS A 2 -0.81 -4.36 -11.01
C LYS A 2 0.01 -3.76 -9.88
N VAL A 3 -0.55 -2.77 -9.21
CA VAL A 3 0.15 -2.03 -8.15
C VAL A 3 -0.67 -2.11 -6.86
N ILE A 4 -0.03 -2.47 -5.77
CA ILE A 4 -0.67 -2.41 -4.46
C ILE A 4 -0.17 -1.17 -3.71
N VAL A 5 -1.11 -0.44 -3.11
CA VAL A 5 -0.80 0.74 -2.31
C VAL A 5 -1.08 0.40 -0.86
N ILE A 6 -0.03 0.35 -0.06
CA ILE A 6 -0.12 0.09 1.38
C ILE A 6 -0.32 1.44 2.08
N GLY A 7 -1.35 1.54 2.90
CA GLY A 7 -1.70 2.81 3.55
C GLY A 7 -2.57 3.70 2.68
N ALA A 8 -3.41 3.10 1.87
CA ALA A 8 -4.18 3.79 0.83
C ALA A 8 -5.19 4.84 1.35
N THR A 9 -5.57 4.78 2.62
CA THR A 9 -6.59 5.69 3.16
C THR A 9 -6.05 7.02 3.66
N GLY A 10 -4.72 7.18 3.74
CA GLY A 10 -4.12 8.46 4.06
C GLY A 10 -4.24 9.44 2.90
N SER A 11 -3.95 10.72 3.14
CA SER A 11 -4.06 11.74 2.09
C SER A 11 -3.14 11.46 0.89
N ILE A 12 -1.89 11.09 1.17
CA ILE A 12 -0.94 10.73 0.11
C ILE A 12 -1.36 9.41 -0.55
N GLY A 13 -1.82 8.44 0.24
CA GLY A 13 -2.26 7.15 -0.28
C GLY A 13 -3.41 7.28 -1.26
N ARG A 14 -4.42 8.09 -0.91
CA ARG A 14 -5.57 8.31 -1.81
C ARG A 14 -5.14 8.99 -3.10
N LEU A 15 -4.28 10.00 -3.00
CA LEU A 15 -3.79 10.70 -4.18
C LEU A 15 -2.99 9.75 -5.07
N THR A 16 -2.16 8.91 -4.48
CA THR A 16 -1.39 7.91 -5.22
C THR A 16 -2.31 6.93 -5.94
N VAL A 17 -3.35 6.45 -5.28
CA VAL A 17 -4.34 5.56 -5.91
C VAL A 17 -4.99 6.23 -7.11
N LYS A 18 -5.45 7.48 -6.94
CA LYS A 18 -6.07 8.23 -8.03
C LYS A 18 -5.13 8.38 -9.22
N ASN A 19 -3.89 8.74 -8.96
CA ASN A 19 -2.90 8.96 -10.03
C ASN A 19 -2.59 7.66 -10.77
N LEU A 20 -2.43 6.56 -10.05
CA LEU A 20 -2.16 5.27 -10.70
C LEU A 20 -3.34 4.80 -11.55
N LEU A 21 -4.55 4.98 -11.07
CA LEU A 21 -5.74 4.64 -11.85
C LEU A 21 -5.84 5.51 -13.12
N ALA A 22 -5.53 6.80 -12.99
CA ALA A 22 -5.53 7.71 -14.14
C ALA A 22 -4.50 7.31 -15.19
N GLU A 23 -3.42 6.67 -14.78
CA GLU A 23 -2.38 6.20 -15.70
C GLU A 23 -2.69 4.82 -16.29
N GLY A 24 -3.83 4.23 -15.94
CA GLY A 24 -4.26 2.96 -16.52
C GLY A 24 -3.82 1.72 -15.77
N HIS A 25 -3.31 1.86 -14.56
CA HIS A 25 -2.89 0.70 -13.76
C HIS A 25 -4.08 0.08 -13.02
N SER A 26 -3.96 -1.22 -12.74
CA SER A 26 -4.87 -1.89 -11.82
C SER A 26 -4.31 -1.71 -10.41
N VAL A 27 -5.10 -1.17 -9.51
CA VAL A 27 -4.64 -0.79 -8.18
C VAL A 27 -5.36 -1.59 -7.10
N THR A 28 -4.61 -2.10 -6.15
CA THR A 28 -5.15 -2.70 -4.92
C THR A 28 -4.88 -1.72 -3.78
N ALA A 29 -5.94 -1.23 -3.16
CA ALA A 29 -5.83 -0.36 -2.01
C ALA A 29 -5.87 -1.22 -0.74
N PHE A 30 -4.74 -1.29 -0.05
CA PHE A 30 -4.58 -2.10 1.16
C PHE A 30 -4.57 -1.19 2.38
N ALA A 31 -5.51 -1.39 3.27
CA ALA A 31 -5.64 -0.61 4.50
C ALA A 31 -6.52 -1.36 5.48
N ARG A 32 -6.52 -0.93 6.73
CA ARG A 32 -7.41 -1.54 7.73
C ARG A 32 -8.87 -1.29 7.39
N ARG A 33 -9.17 -0.12 6.81
CA ARG A 33 -10.52 0.23 6.36
C ARG A 33 -10.43 0.77 4.93
N PRO A 34 -10.27 -0.10 3.94
CA PRO A 34 -10.04 0.34 2.56
C PRO A 34 -11.23 1.08 1.95
N ASP A 35 -12.43 0.88 2.49
CA ASP A 35 -13.62 1.62 2.08
C ASP A 35 -13.46 3.13 2.27
N ARG A 36 -12.58 3.56 3.17
CA ARG A 36 -12.33 4.98 3.41
C ARG A 36 -11.51 5.66 2.32
N VAL A 37 -11.01 4.91 1.35
CA VAL A 37 -10.30 5.51 0.24
C VAL A 37 -11.21 6.42 -0.58
N GLY A 38 -12.51 6.13 -0.59
CA GLY A 38 -13.51 7.01 -1.20
C GLY A 38 -13.42 7.13 -2.71
N ILE A 39 -12.85 6.15 -3.38
CA ILE A 39 -12.70 6.12 -4.84
C ILE A 39 -13.45 4.92 -5.39
N GLU A 40 -14.23 5.15 -6.43
CA GLU A 40 -14.90 4.08 -7.17
C GLU A 40 -14.28 4.00 -8.56
N HIS A 41 -13.76 2.83 -8.92
CA HIS A 41 -13.13 2.62 -10.22
C HIS A 41 -13.11 1.13 -10.52
N SER A 42 -13.35 0.77 -11.78
CA SER A 42 -13.38 -0.63 -12.19
C SER A 42 -12.05 -1.36 -11.99
N GLU A 43 -10.93 -0.62 -12.03
CA GLU A 43 -9.60 -1.18 -11.85
C GLU A 43 -9.08 -1.06 -10.42
N LEU A 44 -9.93 -0.66 -9.50
CA LEU A 44 -9.57 -0.55 -8.08
C LEU A 44 -10.14 -1.74 -7.30
N THR A 45 -9.26 -2.42 -6.58
CA THR A 45 -9.63 -3.49 -5.66
C THR A 45 -9.35 -3.02 -4.24
N LEU A 46 -10.31 -3.21 -3.36
CA LEU A 46 -10.14 -2.86 -1.95
C LEU A 46 -9.77 -4.12 -1.18
N ARG A 47 -8.75 -4.03 -0.34
CA ARG A 47 -8.30 -5.17 0.46
C ARG A 47 -8.02 -4.72 1.88
N ALA A 48 -8.76 -5.30 2.83
CA ALA A 48 -8.59 -4.98 4.24
C ALA A 48 -7.42 -5.77 4.83
N GLY A 49 -6.65 -5.12 5.67
CA GLY A 49 -5.56 -5.75 6.40
C GLY A 49 -4.69 -4.74 7.11
N ASP A 50 -3.88 -5.22 8.04
CA ASP A 50 -2.92 -4.41 8.77
C ASP A 50 -1.55 -4.57 8.14
N ALA A 51 -0.88 -3.46 7.85
CA ALA A 51 0.46 -3.48 7.25
C ALA A 51 1.50 -4.18 8.13
N ARG A 52 1.22 -4.35 9.42
CA ARG A 52 2.10 -5.07 10.33
C ARG A 52 1.85 -6.58 10.34
N ASP A 53 0.77 -7.03 9.75
CA ASP A 53 0.43 -8.45 9.68
C ASP A 53 1.13 -9.06 8.46
N ALA A 54 2.23 -9.76 8.70
CA ALA A 54 3.06 -10.32 7.63
C ALA A 54 2.28 -11.26 6.71
N ALA A 55 1.39 -12.07 7.26
CA ALA A 55 0.61 -13.01 6.45
C ALA A 55 -0.36 -12.28 5.53
N ALA A 56 -1.05 -11.26 6.04
CA ALA A 56 -1.97 -10.47 5.25
C ALA A 56 -1.24 -9.71 4.14
N VAL A 57 -0.08 -9.13 4.46
CA VAL A 57 0.72 -8.37 3.50
C VAL A 57 1.25 -9.29 2.41
N THR A 58 1.77 -10.46 2.77
CA THR A 58 2.28 -11.42 1.80
C THR A 58 1.19 -11.86 0.84
N ALA A 59 0.01 -12.18 1.35
CA ALA A 59 -1.12 -12.58 0.52
C ALA A 59 -1.55 -11.46 -0.43
N ALA A 60 -1.52 -10.21 0.06
CA ALA A 60 -1.93 -9.06 -0.74
C ALA A 60 -0.92 -8.73 -1.83
N ILE A 61 0.37 -8.89 -1.56
CA ILE A 61 1.44 -8.56 -2.50
C ILE A 61 1.60 -9.62 -3.59
N ARG A 62 1.23 -10.85 -3.31
CA ARG A 62 1.37 -11.93 -4.27
C ARG A 62 0.64 -11.59 -5.58
N GLY A 63 1.35 -11.69 -6.69
CA GLY A 63 0.79 -11.39 -8.00
C GLY A 63 0.80 -9.93 -8.41
N GLN A 64 1.29 -9.04 -7.55
CA GLN A 64 1.43 -7.63 -7.90
C GLN A 64 2.73 -7.40 -8.67
N ASP A 65 2.75 -6.35 -9.50
CA ASP A 65 3.96 -5.95 -10.21
C ASP A 65 4.80 -4.96 -9.42
N ALA A 66 4.17 -4.15 -8.60
CA ALA A 66 4.85 -3.15 -7.79
C ALA A 66 4.12 -2.90 -6.48
N VAL A 67 4.86 -2.44 -5.49
CA VAL A 67 4.34 -2.09 -4.17
C VAL A 67 4.67 -0.64 -3.88
N VAL A 68 3.67 0.12 -3.47
CA VAL A 68 3.86 1.50 -3.01
C VAL A 68 3.49 1.55 -1.53
N ILE A 69 4.39 2.03 -0.70
CA ILE A 69 4.13 2.23 0.72
C ILE A 69 3.90 3.72 0.96
N THR A 70 2.71 4.06 1.43
CA THR A 70 2.35 5.45 1.74
C THR A 70 1.92 5.56 3.19
N LEU A 71 2.72 5.02 4.09
CA LEU A 71 2.41 5.10 5.50
C LEU A 71 2.56 6.56 5.92
N GLY A 72 1.47 7.16 6.31
CA GLY A 72 1.41 8.58 6.57
C GLY A 72 2.47 9.04 7.56
N ALA A 73 3.02 10.21 7.31
CA ALA A 73 3.84 10.86 8.30
C ALA A 73 2.97 11.17 9.47
N GLY A 74 3.46 11.00 10.58
CA GLY A 74 2.70 11.31 11.74
C GLY A 74 3.61 11.73 12.84
N ALA A 75 3.04 11.73 14.00
CA ALA A 75 3.80 11.93 15.20
C ALA A 75 4.89 10.85 15.30
N SER A 76 5.94 11.16 16.05
CA SER A 76 7.07 10.25 16.22
C SER A 76 6.66 8.83 16.64
N ARG A 77 5.58 8.69 17.39
CA ARG A 77 5.09 7.38 17.80
C ARG A 77 4.66 6.50 16.60
N ARG A 78 4.45 7.09 15.45
CA ARG A 78 4.10 6.33 14.24
C ARG A 78 5.31 5.77 13.52
N ASN A 79 6.50 6.20 13.89
CA ASN A 79 7.74 5.70 13.28
C ASN A 79 7.88 4.19 13.47
N LYS A 80 7.49 3.68 14.63
CA LYS A 80 7.54 2.25 14.89
C LYS A 80 6.62 1.48 13.94
N ILE A 81 5.40 1.98 13.73
CA ILE A 81 4.45 1.35 12.82
C ILE A 81 4.99 1.37 11.39
N ARG A 82 5.58 2.48 10.98
CA ARG A 82 6.19 2.58 9.64
C ARG A 82 7.31 1.57 9.46
N SER A 83 8.18 1.43 10.46
CA SER A 83 9.29 0.49 10.38
C SER A 83 8.81 -0.96 10.34
N GLU A 84 7.86 -1.32 11.17
CA GLU A 84 7.30 -2.66 11.20
C GLU A 84 6.57 -2.98 9.90
N GLY A 85 5.78 -2.06 9.38
CA GLY A 85 5.08 -2.23 8.14
C GLY A 85 6.02 -2.36 6.97
N THR A 86 7.07 -1.54 6.93
CA THR A 86 8.07 -1.61 5.87
C THR A 86 8.81 -2.95 5.87
N LEU A 87 9.19 -3.44 7.05
CA LEU A 87 9.86 -4.73 7.16
C LEU A 87 8.96 -5.88 6.70
N ALA A 88 7.68 -5.85 7.08
CA ALA A 88 6.73 -6.87 6.65
C ALA A 88 6.58 -6.88 5.12
N VAL A 89 6.53 -5.71 4.51
CA VAL A 89 6.43 -5.57 3.07
C VAL A 89 7.69 -6.09 2.38
N ILE A 90 8.87 -5.75 2.89
CA ILE A 90 10.13 -6.23 2.29
C ILE A 90 10.20 -7.75 2.34
N ARG A 91 9.84 -8.36 3.45
CA ARG A 91 9.82 -9.81 3.58
C ARG A 91 8.82 -10.45 2.62
N ALA A 92 7.63 -9.85 2.52
CA ALA A 92 6.60 -10.34 1.61
C ALA A 92 7.07 -10.25 0.15
N MET A 93 7.78 -9.21 -0.21
CA MET A 93 8.33 -9.06 -1.55
C MET A 93 9.37 -10.14 -1.84
N GLN A 94 10.22 -10.46 -0.87
CA GLN A 94 11.21 -11.51 -1.02
C GLN A 94 10.55 -12.88 -1.21
N GLU A 95 9.50 -13.17 -0.46
CA GLU A 95 8.78 -14.43 -0.57
C GLU A 95 8.01 -14.57 -1.88
N THR A 96 7.49 -13.48 -2.41
CA THR A 96 6.61 -13.51 -3.58
C THR A 96 7.34 -13.19 -4.88
N GLY A 97 8.58 -12.73 -4.81
CA GLY A 97 9.35 -12.37 -6.00
C GLY A 97 9.03 -10.99 -6.57
N VAL A 98 8.18 -10.22 -5.92
CA VAL A 98 7.87 -8.85 -6.34
C VAL A 98 9.06 -7.96 -5.99
N ARG A 99 9.56 -7.19 -6.96
CA ARG A 99 10.83 -6.47 -6.80
C ARG A 99 10.72 -4.95 -6.80
N ARG A 100 9.61 -4.38 -7.26
CA ARG A 100 9.47 -2.93 -7.35
C ARG A 100 8.85 -2.39 -6.09
N LEU A 101 9.59 -1.55 -5.39
CA LEU A 101 9.13 -0.93 -4.15
C LEU A 101 9.32 0.58 -4.25
N ILE A 102 8.26 1.32 -3.96
CA ILE A 102 8.28 2.78 -3.87
C ILE A 102 7.80 3.14 -2.47
N VAL A 103 8.61 3.90 -1.75
CA VAL A 103 8.24 4.39 -0.43
C VAL A 103 7.96 5.88 -0.52
N GLN A 104 6.75 6.28 -0.15
CA GLN A 104 6.35 7.68 -0.12
C GLN A 104 6.12 8.13 1.31
N SER A 105 6.63 9.30 1.62
CA SER A 105 6.48 9.91 2.92
C SER A 105 5.76 11.24 2.79
N THR A 106 4.94 11.57 3.80
CA THR A 106 4.27 12.86 3.85
C THR A 106 5.18 13.97 4.34
N LEU A 107 6.36 13.66 4.79
CA LEU A 107 7.32 14.69 5.14
C LEU A 107 7.82 15.33 3.87
N GLY A 108 7.49 16.54 3.74
CA GLY A 108 7.99 17.33 2.65
C GLY A 108 9.47 17.53 2.78
#